data_f7107c7d31fe7eb7bb2a0acb3144e5b5
#
_entry.id   f7107c7d31fe7eb7bb2a0acb3144e5b5
#
_cell.length_a   1.000
_cell.length_b   1.000
_cell.length_c   1.000
_cell.angle_alpha   90.00
_cell.angle_beta   90.00
_cell.angle_gamma   90.00
#
_symmetry.space_group_name_H-M   'P 1'
#
loop_
_entity.id
_entity.type
_entity.pdbx_description
1 polymer ?
#
loop_
_entity_poly.entity_id
_entity_poly.type
_entity_poly.pdbx_seq_one_letter_code
_entity_poly.pdbx_strand_id
1 'polypeptide(L)'
;ITQAQATDHFISEHKPHAVIHCAAYTAVDKAEDDAERCKLINETGTINIAHACKKIDAKLIYVSTDYVFPGTGETPYEVDALKGPLSVYGRTKLAGEEAVSGLLKRYFIVRTSWVFGKNGNNFVKTMLRLGKEREEVSVVCDQIGSPTYTVDLANLLVDMALSEQYGVYHATNEGFCSWAEFAETIFRKAGLQTRVNPVTTDQYPVRAHRPANSRLSKASLTRAGFMPLPDWKDALDRYLTELG
;
A
#
# COMPACT_ATOMS: atom_id res chain seq x y z
N ILE A 1 -4.20 0.48 18.87
CA ILE A 1 -3.75 1.82 18.45
C ILE A 1 -4.85 2.87 18.66
N THR A 2 -6.13 2.48 18.70
CA THR A 2 -7.27 3.40 18.83
C THR A 2 -7.47 3.96 20.25
N GLN A 3 -6.83 3.37 21.25
CA GLN A 3 -6.86 3.81 22.64
C GLN A 3 -5.54 4.57 22.96
N ALA A 4 -5.62 5.89 23.05
CA ALA A 4 -4.47 6.77 23.22
C ALA A 4 -3.57 6.39 24.40
N GLN A 5 -4.16 6.17 25.57
CA GLN A 5 -3.41 5.82 26.79
C GLN A 5 -2.67 4.48 26.65
N ALA A 6 -3.32 3.46 26.10
CA ALA A 6 -2.70 2.15 25.90
C ALA A 6 -1.56 2.21 24.87
N THR A 7 -1.73 2.99 23.81
CA THR A 7 -0.70 3.20 22.77
C THR A 7 0.50 3.97 23.33
N ASP A 8 0.25 5.05 24.08
CA ASP A 8 1.31 5.84 24.73
C ASP A 8 2.06 5.00 25.77
N HIS A 9 1.35 4.26 26.62
CA HIS A 9 1.98 3.40 27.62
C HIS A 9 2.89 2.36 26.98
N PHE A 10 2.39 1.62 25.98
CA PHE A 10 3.17 0.58 25.30
C PHE A 10 4.46 1.13 24.67
N ILE A 11 4.35 2.21 23.88
CA ILE A 11 5.51 2.79 23.19
C ILE A 11 6.48 3.43 24.20
N SER A 12 5.98 4.11 25.23
CA SER A 12 6.81 4.75 26.26
C SER A 12 7.53 3.74 27.15
N GLU A 13 6.95 2.57 27.42
CA GLU A 13 7.56 1.48 28.17
C GLU A 13 8.70 0.83 27.40
N HIS A 14 8.48 0.51 26.12
CA HIS A 14 9.46 -0.19 25.28
C HIS A 14 10.55 0.72 24.71
N LYS A 15 10.33 2.02 24.66
CA LYS A 15 11.26 3.05 24.16
C LYS A 15 11.97 2.66 22.85
N PRO A 16 11.25 2.26 21.80
CA PRO A 16 11.88 1.87 20.54
C PRO A 16 12.56 3.05 19.87
N HIS A 17 13.68 2.82 19.16
CA HIS A 17 14.31 3.84 18.33
C HIS A 17 13.48 4.19 17.09
N ALA A 18 12.72 3.23 16.57
CA ALA A 18 11.86 3.39 15.42
C ALA A 18 10.57 2.55 15.58
N VAL A 19 9.46 3.08 15.08
CA VAL A 19 8.16 2.42 15.00
C VAL A 19 7.79 2.26 13.53
N ILE A 20 7.53 1.04 13.08
CA ILE A 20 6.98 0.75 11.74
C ILE A 20 5.48 0.54 11.90
N HIS A 21 4.70 1.51 11.43
CA HIS A 21 3.25 1.52 11.55
C HIS A 21 2.58 0.93 10.30
N CYS A 22 2.26 -0.37 10.36
CA CYS A 22 1.59 -1.11 9.30
C CYS A 22 0.09 -1.33 9.57
N ALA A 23 -0.40 -1.04 10.78
CA ALA A 23 -1.80 -1.26 11.11
C ALA A 23 -2.72 -0.28 10.38
N ALA A 24 -3.73 -0.80 9.68
CA ALA A 24 -4.70 0.01 8.95
C ALA A 24 -6.01 -0.74 8.73
N TYR A 25 -7.09 0.00 8.57
CA TYR A 25 -8.34 -0.49 7.98
C TYR A 25 -8.18 -0.47 6.46
N THR A 26 -8.01 -1.64 5.84
CA THR A 26 -7.67 -1.77 4.42
C THR A 26 -8.80 -2.31 3.55
N ALA A 27 -9.97 -2.62 4.13
CA ALA A 27 -11.14 -3.08 3.38
C ALA A 27 -11.83 -1.89 2.69
N VAL A 28 -11.28 -1.47 1.54
CA VAL A 28 -11.64 -0.22 0.84
C VAL A 28 -13.13 -0.08 0.59
N ASP A 29 -13.80 -1.14 0.07
CA ASP A 29 -15.25 -1.11 -0.20
C ASP A 29 -16.08 -1.03 1.10
N LYS A 30 -15.67 -1.74 2.16
CA LYS A 30 -16.35 -1.68 3.45
C LYS A 30 -16.14 -0.34 4.17
N ALA A 31 -15.05 0.35 3.87
CA ALA A 31 -14.78 1.67 4.46
C ALA A 31 -15.86 2.70 4.09
N GLU A 32 -16.49 2.57 2.92
CA GLU A 32 -17.58 3.47 2.52
C GLU A 32 -18.82 3.30 3.42
N ASP A 33 -19.02 2.10 4.02
CA ASP A 33 -20.10 1.79 4.97
C ASP A 33 -19.72 2.00 6.43
N ASP A 34 -18.42 1.93 6.74
CA ASP A 34 -17.88 1.91 8.10
C ASP A 34 -16.84 3.03 8.26
N ALA A 35 -17.22 4.23 7.80
CA ALA A 35 -16.33 5.40 7.73
C ALA A 35 -15.76 5.78 9.11
N GLU A 36 -16.56 5.71 10.16
CA GLU A 36 -16.14 6.05 11.52
C GLU A 36 -15.06 5.09 12.04
N ARG A 37 -15.21 3.79 11.78
CA ARG A 37 -14.21 2.81 12.17
C ARG A 37 -12.95 2.93 11.33
N CYS A 38 -13.09 3.19 10.04
CA CYS A 38 -11.97 3.46 9.15
C CYS A 38 -11.17 4.68 9.64
N LYS A 39 -11.86 5.78 9.97
CA LYS A 39 -11.28 6.99 10.56
C LYS A 39 -10.61 6.70 11.90
N LEU A 40 -11.29 6.00 12.79
CA LEU A 40 -10.75 5.64 14.11
C LEU A 40 -9.41 4.88 14.00
N ILE A 41 -9.30 3.96 13.05
CA ILE A 41 -8.07 3.17 12.87
C ILE A 41 -7.00 3.95 12.11
N ASN A 42 -7.34 4.51 10.93
CA ASN A 42 -6.35 5.08 10.01
C ASN A 42 -5.89 6.49 10.40
N GLU A 43 -6.78 7.30 10.98
CA GLU A 43 -6.49 8.67 11.40
C GLU A 43 -6.18 8.71 12.90
N THR A 44 -7.16 8.44 13.78
CA THR A 44 -6.99 8.54 15.24
C THR A 44 -5.88 7.60 15.75
N GLY A 45 -5.85 6.36 15.27
CA GLY A 45 -4.80 5.40 15.63
C GLY A 45 -3.41 5.88 15.23
N THR A 46 -3.28 6.48 14.05
CA THR A 46 -2.01 7.05 13.57
C THR A 46 -1.61 8.28 14.39
N ILE A 47 -2.55 9.17 14.74
CA ILE A 47 -2.32 10.32 15.63
C ILE A 47 -1.78 9.85 16.98
N ASN A 48 -2.39 8.82 17.59
CA ASN A 48 -1.95 8.28 18.88
C ASN A 48 -0.51 7.76 18.82
N ILE A 49 -0.15 7.01 17.77
CA ILE A 49 1.21 6.51 17.56
C ILE A 49 2.19 7.69 17.35
N ALA A 50 1.83 8.68 16.53
CA ALA A 50 2.68 9.84 16.28
C ALA A 50 2.94 10.64 17.56
N HIS A 51 1.94 10.85 18.41
CA HIS A 51 2.13 11.49 19.72
C HIS A 51 3.06 10.69 20.64
N ALA A 52 2.89 9.37 20.70
CA ALA A 52 3.76 8.53 21.52
C ALA A 52 5.21 8.53 21.02
N CYS A 53 5.42 8.46 19.70
CA CYS A 53 6.75 8.58 19.09
C CYS A 53 7.38 9.94 19.38
N LYS A 54 6.62 11.04 19.26
CA LYS A 54 7.09 12.39 19.58
C LYS A 54 7.62 12.50 21.02
N LYS A 55 6.90 11.90 21.96
CA LYS A 55 7.23 11.96 23.39
C LYS A 55 8.59 11.33 23.72
N ILE A 56 8.99 10.28 23.00
CA ILE A 56 10.24 9.55 23.22
C ILE A 56 11.30 9.81 22.13
N ASP A 57 11.05 10.75 21.22
CA ASP A 57 11.87 11.07 20.04
C ASP A 57 12.17 9.86 19.13
N ALA A 58 11.22 8.92 19.00
CA ALA A 58 11.34 7.79 18.10
C ALA A 58 11.06 8.19 16.65
N LYS A 59 11.72 7.53 15.69
CA LYS A 59 11.38 7.59 14.27
C LYS A 59 10.01 6.92 14.03
N LEU A 60 9.21 7.45 13.11
CA LEU A 60 7.97 6.81 12.67
C LEU A 60 8.00 6.53 11.18
N ILE A 61 7.89 5.27 10.80
CA ILE A 61 7.71 4.83 9.43
C ILE A 61 6.23 4.50 9.24
N TYR A 62 5.50 5.33 8.49
CA TYR A 62 4.07 5.18 8.25
C TYR A 62 3.82 4.63 6.85
N VAL A 63 3.24 3.43 6.76
CA VAL A 63 2.84 2.84 5.49
C VAL A 63 1.53 3.48 5.04
N SER A 64 1.59 4.22 3.94
CA SER A 64 0.45 4.89 3.29
C SER A 64 0.09 4.22 1.96
N THR A 65 -0.64 4.91 1.09
CA THR A 65 -1.28 4.34 -0.10
C THR A 65 -1.28 5.32 -1.28
N ASP A 66 -1.39 4.78 -2.49
CA ASP A 66 -1.70 5.50 -3.72
C ASP A 66 -3.08 6.18 -3.71
N TYR A 67 -4.04 5.69 -2.90
CA TYR A 67 -5.38 6.25 -2.75
C TYR A 67 -5.43 7.68 -2.19
N VAL A 68 -4.30 8.25 -1.77
CA VAL A 68 -4.21 9.67 -1.41
C VAL A 68 -4.26 10.60 -2.63
N PHE A 69 -4.07 10.06 -3.83
CA PHE A 69 -4.16 10.78 -5.09
C PHE A 69 -5.54 10.65 -5.74
N PRO A 70 -5.90 11.55 -6.67
CA PRO A 70 -7.20 11.50 -7.36
C PRO A 70 -7.36 10.31 -8.32
N GLY A 71 -6.27 9.61 -8.66
CA GLY A 71 -6.32 8.43 -9.52
C GLY A 71 -6.54 8.72 -10.99
N THR A 72 -6.32 9.95 -11.46
CA THR A 72 -6.50 10.40 -12.84
C THR A 72 -5.17 10.61 -13.57
N GLY A 73 -5.22 10.76 -14.89
CA GLY A 73 -4.02 10.96 -15.72
C GLY A 73 -3.33 9.63 -16.06
N GLU A 74 -2.19 9.73 -16.77
CA GLU A 74 -1.47 8.55 -17.27
C GLU A 74 0.00 8.52 -16.84
N THR A 75 0.49 9.62 -16.24
CA THR A 75 1.86 9.72 -15.74
C THR A 75 1.95 9.26 -14.28
N PRO A 76 3.10 8.72 -13.84
CA PRO A 76 3.31 8.40 -12.43
C PRO A 76 3.23 9.65 -11.55
N TYR A 77 2.54 9.55 -10.41
CA TYR A 77 2.50 10.62 -9.41
C TYR A 77 3.87 10.80 -8.76
N GLU A 78 4.34 12.04 -8.70
CA GLU A 78 5.47 12.43 -7.84
C GLU A 78 5.02 12.54 -6.37
N VAL A 79 5.96 12.52 -5.42
CA VAL A 79 5.65 12.55 -3.97
C VAL A 79 4.94 13.83 -3.54
N ASP A 80 5.18 14.92 -4.22
CA ASP A 80 4.60 16.25 -4.00
C ASP A 80 3.37 16.55 -4.87
N ALA A 81 2.96 15.63 -5.77
CA ALA A 81 1.78 15.78 -6.58
C ALA A 81 0.54 16.10 -5.73
N LEU A 82 -0.39 16.84 -6.34
CA LEU A 82 -1.64 17.24 -5.67
C LEU A 82 -2.41 16.01 -5.20
N LYS A 83 -2.71 15.97 -3.90
CA LYS A 83 -3.53 14.94 -3.29
C LYS A 83 -5.00 15.26 -3.51
N GLY A 84 -5.83 14.22 -3.66
CA GLY A 84 -7.26 14.37 -3.89
C GLY A 84 -7.98 13.03 -3.73
N PRO A 85 -7.97 12.45 -2.52
CA PRO A 85 -8.55 11.12 -2.28
C PRO A 85 -10.05 11.10 -2.52
N LEU A 86 -10.55 10.13 -3.28
CA LEU A 86 -11.96 10.00 -3.63
C LEU A 86 -12.73 9.03 -2.72
N SER A 87 -12.03 8.15 -1.99
CA SER A 87 -12.62 7.15 -1.09
C SER A 87 -12.46 7.52 0.38
N VAL A 88 -13.28 6.96 1.26
CA VAL A 88 -13.13 7.07 2.73
C VAL A 88 -11.75 6.56 3.15
N TYR A 89 -11.33 5.41 2.60
CA TYR A 89 -10.00 4.85 2.86
C TYR A 89 -8.89 5.86 2.53
N GLY A 90 -8.89 6.41 1.32
CA GLY A 90 -7.88 7.38 0.89
C GLY A 90 -7.86 8.64 1.77
N ARG A 91 -9.03 9.21 2.09
CA ARG A 91 -9.14 10.39 2.97
C ARG A 91 -8.57 10.13 4.37
N THR A 92 -8.89 8.99 4.98
CA THR A 92 -8.41 8.65 6.33
C THR A 92 -6.92 8.33 6.36
N LYS A 93 -6.37 7.73 5.27
CA LYS A 93 -4.91 7.52 5.13
C LYS A 93 -4.17 8.85 4.94
N LEU A 94 -4.71 9.78 4.16
CA LEU A 94 -4.14 11.12 3.99
C LEU A 94 -4.13 11.91 5.30
N ALA A 95 -5.22 11.87 6.07
CA ALA A 95 -5.26 12.50 7.40
C ALA A 95 -4.18 11.93 8.34
N GLY A 96 -3.89 10.62 8.24
CA GLY A 96 -2.75 10.01 8.92
C GLY A 96 -1.40 10.57 8.47
N GLU A 97 -1.17 10.79 7.15
CA GLU A 97 0.05 11.43 6.63
C GLU A 97 0.23 12.84 7.19
N GLU A 98 -0.85 13.64 7.17
CA GLU A 98 -0.86 15.01 7.70
C GLU A 98 -0.55 15.05 9.20
N ALA A 99 -1.11 14.13 9.97
CA ALA A 99 -0.79 14.01 11.40
C ALA A 99 0.68 13.66 11.63
N VAL A 100 1.23 12.69 10.88
CA VAL A 100 2.64 12.27 11.00
C VAL A 100 3.57 13.44 10.68
N SER A 101 3.39 14.09 9.53
CA SER A 101 4.25 15.20 9.10
C SER A 101 4.09 16.47 9.94
N GLY A 102 2.90 16.70 10.48
CA GLY A 102 2.63 17.85 11.36
C GLY A 102 3.17 17.68 12.79
N LEU A 103 3.27 16.45 13.29
CA LEU A 103 3.70 16.15 14.65
C LEU A 103 5.19 15.84 14.78
N LEU A 104 5.81 15.25 13.77
CA LEU A 104 7.15 14.68 13.82
C LEU A 104 8.10 15.34 12.82
N LYS A 105 9.40 15.35 13.16
CA LYS A 105 10.49 15.68 12.23
C LYS A 105 11.19 14.43 11.71
N ARG A 106 11.22 13.36 12.50
CA ARG A 106 11.89 12.08 12.24
C ARG A 106 10.87 11.07 11.73
N TYR A 107 10.43 11.23 10.48
CA TYR A 107 9.39 10.37 9.90
C TYR A 107 9.71 9.94 8.46
N PHE A 108 9.16 8.79 8.10
CA PHE A 108 9.02 8.32 6.74
C PHE A 108 7.53 8.06 6.46
N ILE A 109 6.99 8.68 5.43
CA ILE A 109 5.67 8.35 4.88
C ILE A 109 5.93 7.55 3.60
N VAL A 110 5.51 6.27 3.58
CA VAL A 110 5.80 5.34 2.50
C VAL A 110 4.50 4.95 1.82
N ARG A 111 4.21 5.55 0.67
CA ARG A 111 3.04 5.21 -0.15
C ARG A 111 3.34 4.00 -1.01
N THR A 112 2.44 3.03 -0.95
CA THR A 112 2.53 1.78 -1.72
C THR A 112 1.20 1.47 -2.40
N SER A 113 1.18 0.49 -3.30
CA SER A 113 -0.03 0.04 -3.99
C SER A 113 -0.01 -1.47 -4.21
N TRP A 114 -1.17 -2.09 -4.37
CA TRP A 114 -1.37 -3.47 -4.83
C TRP A 114 -0.54 -4.51 -4.08
N VAL A 115 -0.54 -4.40 -2.75
CA VAL A 115 0.31 -5.22 -1.88
C VAL A 115 -0.13 -6.68 -1.88
N PHE A 116 0.83 -7.60 -2.04
CA PHE A 116 0.63 -9.04 -1.95
C PHE A 116 1.74 -9.70 -1.11
N GLY A 117 1.41 -10.80 -0.45
CA GLY A 117 2.34 -11.52 0.40
C GLY A 117 1.73 -12.79 1.00
N LYS A 118 2.54 -13.55 1.72
CA LYS A 118 2.17 -14.87 2.27
C LYS A 118 0.98 -14.82 3.22
N ASN A 119 0.91 -13.81 4.06
CA ASN A 119 -0.14 -13.69 5.07
C ASN A 119 -1.34 -12.90 4.56
N GLY A 120 -2.55 -13.23 5.04
CA GLY A 120 -3.78 -12.57 4.65
C GLY A 120 -4.27 -12.91 3.24
N ASN A 121 -5.35 -12.25 2.84
CA ASN A 121 -5.92 -12.33 1.50
C ASN A 121 -5.30 -11.28 0.59
N ASN A 122 -5.08 -11.63 -0.68
CA ASN A 122 -4.59 -10.71 -1.70
C ASN A 122 -5.06 -11.14 -3.09
N PHE A 123 -4.81 -10.28 -4.08
CA PHE A 123 -5.24 -10.52 -5.46
C PHE A 123 -4.62 -11.79 -6.05
N VAL A 124 -3.33 -12.06 -5.82
CA VAL A 124 -2.64 -13.24 -6.36
C VAL A 124 -3.31 -14.53 -5.86
N LYS A 125 -3.54 -14.64 -4.54
CA LYS A 125 -4.24 -15.80 -3.97
C LYS A 125 -5.65 -15.97 -4.52
N THR A 126 -6.35 -14.86 -4.72
CA THR A 126 -7.70 -14.87 -5.30
C THR A 126 -7.65 -15.39 -6.74
N MET A 127 -6.72 -14.91 -7.56
CA MET A 127 -6.54 -15.40 -8.92
C MET A 127 -6.13 -16.88 -8.96
N LEU A 128 -5.19 -17.31 -8.15
CA LEU A 128 -4.78 -18.72 -8.07
C LEU A 128 -5.96 -19.65 -7.72
N ARG A 129 -6.84 -19.24 -6.81
CA ARG A 129 -8.05 -19.97 -6.48
C ARG A 129 -9.03 -20.01 -7.65
N LEU A 130 -9.37 -18.84 -8.21
CA LEU A 130 -10.31 -18.73 -9.33
C LEU A 130 -9.80 -19.48 -10.57
N GLY A 131 -8.48 -19.42 -10.82
CA GLY A 131 -7.86 -20.13 -11.94
C GLY A 131 -7.91 -21.66 -11.85
N LYS A 132 -8.11 -22.21 -10.65
CA LYS A 132 -8.37 -23.66 -10.45
C LYS A 132 -9.84 -24.03 -10.58
N GLU A 133 -10.73 -23.06 -10.38
CA GLU A 133 -12.18 -23.28 -10.29
C GLU A 133 -12.93 -22.89 -11.60
N ARG A 134 -12.33 -22.09 -12.48
CA ARG A 134 -12.99 -21.46 -13.63
C ARG A 134 -12.14 -21.56 -14.90
N GLU A 135 -12.80 -21.66 -16.04
CA GLU A 135 -12.15 -21.59 -17.35
C GLU A 135 -11.85 -20.16 -17.79
N GLU A 136 -12.61 -19.19 -17.25
CA GLU A 136 -12.48 -17.77 -17.58
C GLU A 136 -12.79 -16.89 -16.36
N VAL A 137 -12.08 -15.76 -16.20
CA VAL A 137 -12.33 -14.72 -15.20
C VAL A 137 -12.31 -13.34 -15.86
N SER A 138 -13.28 -12.48 -15.51
CA SER A 138 -13.27 -11.08 -15.93
C SER A 138 -12.45 -10.25 -14.96
N VAL A 139 -11.50 -9.47 -15.49
CA VAL A 139 -10.59 -8.63 -14.71
C VAL A 139 -10.44 -7.26 -15.34
N VAL A 140 -10.42 -6.22 -14.51
CA VAL A 140 -10.33 -4.82 -14.94
C VAL A 140 -8.99 -4.55 -15.63
N CYS A 141 -9.03 -3.90 -16.81
CA CYS A 141 -7.87 -3.63 -17.65
C CYS A 141 -7.49 -2.14 -17.76
N ASP A 142 -8.34 -1.23 -17.30
CA ASP A 142 -8.16 0.24 -17.37
C ASP A 142 -7.68 0.87 -16.06
N GLN A 143 -7.35 0.08 -15.06
CA GLN A 143 -6.65 0.51 -13.84
C GLN A 143 -5.20 0.06 -13.91
N ILE A 144 -4.28 1.01 -13.86
CA ILE A 144 -2.84 0.77 -14.05
C ILE A 144 -2.08 1.16 -12.79
N GLY A 145 -1.23 0.25 -12.29
CA GLY A 145 -0.42 0.44 -11.10
C GLY A 145 0.79 -0.48 -11.05
N SER A 146 1.40 -0.62 -9.87
CA SER A 146 2.49 -1.55 -9.62
C SER A 146 2.12 -2.49 -8.49
N PRO A 147 2.17 -3.81 -8.70
CA PRO A 147 2.11 -4.77 -7.60
C PRO A 147 3.29 -4.59 -6.65
N THR A 148 3.10 -4.84 -5.35
CA THR A 148 4.15 -4.70 -4.34
C THR A 148 4.21 -5.94 -3.45
N TYR A 149 5.34 -6.64 -3.49
CA TYR A 149 5.60 -7.80 -2.65
C TYR A 149 6.02 -7.37 -1.24
N THR A 150 5.35 -7.92 -0.22
CA THR A 150 5.57 -7.52 1.18
C THR A 150 6.99 -7.74 1.67
N VAL A 151 7.72 -8.73 1.16
CA VAL A 151 9.12 -8.98 1.56
C VAL A 151 10.03 -7.87 1.06
N ASP A 152 9.86 -7.44 -0.20
CA ASP A 152 10.65 -6.34 -0.74
C ASP A 152 10.37 -5.03 -0.01
N LEU A 153 9.08 -4.75 0.24
CA LEU A 153 8.68 -3.57 1.02
C LEU A 153 9.25 -3.61 2.44
N ALA A 154 9.17 -4.76 3.12
CA ALA A 154 9.66 -4.91 4.49
C ALA A 154 11.17 -4.63 4.60
N ASN A 155 11.98 -5.13 3.65
CA ASN A 155 13.41 -4.85 3.60
C ASN A 155 13.68 -3.34 3.49
N LEU A 156 12.98 -2.64 2.59
CA LEU A 156 13.10 -1.18 2.46
C LEU A 156 12.69 -0.46 3.76
N LEU A 157 11.60 -0.89 4.42
CA LEU A 157 11.17 -0.25 5.68
C LEU A 157 12.22 -0.42 6.80
N VAL A 158 12.96 -1.55 6.82
CA VAL A 158 14.10 -1.75 7.74
C VAL A 158 15.24 -0.82 7.39
N ASP A 159 15.61 -0.69 6.11
CA ASP A 159 16.66 0.26 5.67
C ASP A 159 16.30 1.71 6.05
N MET A 160 15.03 2.10 5.88
CA MET A 160 14.53 3.40 6.32
C MET A 160 14.62 3.58 7.84
N ALA A 161 14.31 2.54 8.62
CA ALA A 161 14.43 2.59 10.08
C ALA A 161 15.87 2.82 10.54
N LEU A 162 16.86 2.33 9.79
CA LEU A 162 18.28 2.53 10.05
C LEU A 162 18.83 3.85 9.48
N SER A 163 18.08 4.52 8.59
CA SER A 163 18.48 5.76 7.90
C SER A 163 17.99 7.03 8.63
N GLU A 164 18.56 8.17 8.25
CA GLU A 164 18.14 9.53 8.65
C GLU A 164 17.59 10.33 7.43
N GLN A 165 17.33 9.66 6.30
CA GLN A 165 16.79 10.29 5.09
C GLN A 165 15.25 10.45 5.20
N TYR A 166 14.83 11.26 6.16
CA TYR A 166 13.41 11.49 6.47
C TYR A 166 12.65 12.10 5.29
N GLY A 167 11.35 11.82 5.19
CA GLY A 167 10.49 12.41 4.18
C GLY A 167 9.38 11.51 3.66
N VAL A 168 8.86 11.85 2.48
CA VAL A 168 7.79 11.12 1.79
C VAL A 168 8.36 10.34 0.62
N TYR A 169 7.98 9.08 0.53
CA TYR A 169 8.49 8.14 -0.47
C TYR A 169 7.36 7.35 -1.12
N HIS A 170 7.57 6.95 -2.36
CA HIS A 170 6.76 5.96 -3.05
C HIS A 170 7.57 4.67 -3.14
N ALA A 171 6.99 3.56 -2.68
CA ALA A 171 7.65 2.26 -2.63
C ALA A 171 6.72 1.17 -3.18
N THR A 172 6.95 0.81 -4.44
CA THR A 172 6.33 -0.34 -5.13
C THR A 172 7.41 -1.10 -5.86
N ASN A 173 7.18 -2.35 -6.21
CA ASN A 173 8.06 -3.01 -7.17
C ASN A 173 8.10 -2.24 -8.49
N GLU A 174 9.19 -2.36 -9.26
CA GLU A 174 9.36 -1.69 -10.54
C GLU A 174 8.42 -2.25 -11.61
N GLY A 175 8.18 -1.45 -12.65
CA GLY A 175 7.24 -1.75 -13.73
C GLY A 175 5.79 -1.36 -13.38
N PHE A 176 4.96 -1.35 -14.40
CA PHE A 176 3.52 -1.07 -14.31
C PHE A 176 2.75 -2.14 -15.09
N CYS A 177 1.55 -2.44 -14.65
CA CYS A 177 0.62 -3.33 -15.35
C CYS A 177 -0.83 -2.96 -15.02
N SER A 178 -1.78 -3.47 -15.81
CA SER A 178 -3.19 -3.50 -15.42
C SER A 178 -3.47 -4.69 -14.49
N TRP A 179 -4.63 -4.69 -13.83
CA TRP A 179 -5.08 -5.87 -13.09
C TRP A 179 -5.27 -7.09 -14.00
N ALA A 180 -5.77 -6.89 -15.24
CA ALA A 180 -5.90 -7.96 -16.22
C ALA A 180 -4.54 -8.55 -16.60
N GLU A 181 -3.55 -7.73 -16.93
CA GLU A 181 -2.17 -8.16 -17.21
C GLU A 181 -1.52 -8.87 -16.02
N PHE A 182 -1.79 -8.40 -14.81
CA PHE A 182 -1.31 -9.05 -13.59
C PHE A 182 -1.93 -10.45 -13.44
N ALA A 183 -3.27 -10.59 -13.64
CA ALA A 183 -3.97 -11.88 -13.60
C ALA A 183 -3.45 -12.86 -14.66
N GLU A 184 -3.28 -12.42 -15.93
CA GLU A 184 -2.70 -13.24 -17.00
C GLU A 184 -1.30 -13.76 -16.64
N THR A 185 -0.48 -12.88 -16.06
CA THR A 185 0.88 -13.23 -15.65
C THR A 185 0.86 -14.24 -14.50
N ILE A 186 -0.05 -14.09 -13.53
CA ILE A 186 -0.25 -15.06 -12.43
C ILE A 186 -0.62 -16.43 -13.01
N PHE A 187 -1.62 -16.52 -13.90
CA PHE A 187 -2.05 -17.79 -14.47
C PHE A 187 -0.94 -18.44 -15.27
N ARG A 188 -0.29 -17.72 -16.15
CA ARG A 188 0.83 -18.22 -16.96
C ARG A 188 1.96 -18.79 -16.09
N LYS A 189 2.39 -18.04 -15.06
CA LYS A 189 3.48 -18.47 -14.16
C LYS A 189 3.09 -19.64 -13.26
N ALA A 190 1.82 -19.75 -12.90
CA ALA A 190 1.27 -20.87 -12.13
C ALA A 190 0.88 -22.09 -13.00
N GLY A 191 1.08 -22.05 -14.32
CA GLY A 191 0.72 -23.15 -15.24
C GLY A 191 -0.79 -23.36 -15.41
N LEU A 192 -1.62 -22.35 -15.10
CA LEU A 192 -3.06 -22.41 -15.21
C LEU A 192 -3.52 -21.99 -16.62
N GLN A 193 -4.54 -22.68 -17.16
CA GLN A 193 -5.07 -22.45 -18.52
C GLN A 193 -6.27 -21.48 -18.54
N THR A 194 -6.64 -20.92 -17.40
CA THR A 194 -7.75 -19.99 -17.24
C THR A 194 -7.54 -18.73 -18.06
N ARG A 195 -8.52 -18.37 -18.87
CA ARG A 195 -8.49 -17.16 -19.68
C ARG A 195 -8.86 -15.93 -18.84
N VAL A 196 -8.18 -14.82 -19.09
CA VAL A 196 -8.59 -13.52 -18.58
C VAL A 196 -9.43 -12.82 -19.65
N ASN A 197 -10.65 -12.44 -19.28
CA ASN A 197 -11.52 -11.57 -20.08
C ASN A 197 -11.33 -10.14 -19.57
N PRO A 198 -10.60 -9.26 -20.30
CA PRO A 198 -10.38 -7.89 -19.87
C PRO A 198 -11.69 -7.11 -19.97
N VAL A 199 -12.06 -6.41 -18.88
CA VAL A 199 -13.23 -5.55 -18.78
C VAL A 199 -12.82 -4.17 -18.31
N THR A 200 -13.63 -3.14 -18.60
CA THR A 200 -13.40 -1.78 -18.08
C THR A 200 -14.03 -1.59 -16.70
N THR A 201 -13.62 -0.57 -15.97
CA THR A 201 -14.09 -0.29 -14.60
C THR A 201 -15.62 -0.11 -14.54
N ASP A 202 -16.23 0.49 -15.56
CA ASP A 202 -17.68 0.68 -15.65
C ASP A 202 -18.46 -0.63 -15.80
N GLN A 203 -17.83 -1.68 -16.35
CA GLN A 203 -18.39 -3.02 -16.46
C GLN A 203 -18.21 -3.87 -15.18
N TYR A 204 -17.42 -3.37 -14.23
CA TYR A 204 -17.12 -4.05 -12.97
C TYR A 204 -17.52 -3.18 -11.78
N PRO A 205 -18.81 -3.10 -11.43
CA PRO A 205 -19.28 -2.21 -10.39
C PRO A 205 -18.68 -2.58 -9.03
N VAL A 206 -18.06 -1.59 -8.39
CA VAL A 206 -17.51 -1.65 -7.03
C VAL A 206 -18.06 -0.48 -6.23
N ARG A 207 -18.05 -0.60 -4.90
CA ARG A 207 -18.64 0.41 -4.03
C ARG A 207 -17.73 1.64 -3.87
N ALA A 208 -16.46 1.39 -3.62
CA ALA A 208 -15.47 2.45 -3.51
C ALA A 208 -14.92 2.86 -4.89
N HIS A 209 -14.75 4.15 -5.10
CA HIS A 209 -14.06 4.64 -6.29
C HIS A 209 -12.61 4.13 -6.30
N ARG A 210 -12.23 3.39 -7.35
CA ARG A 210 -10.86 2.90 -7.53
C ARG A 210 -10.11 3.77 -8.52
N PRO A 211 -8.83 4.11 -8.24
CA PRO A 211 -8.04 4.94 -9.13
C PRO A 211 -7.76 4.21 -10.45
N ALA A 212 -8.02 4.87 -11.59
CA ALA A 212 -7.57 4.39 -12.90
C ALA A 212 -6.04 4.48 -13.03
N ASN A 213 -5.43 5.45 -12.37
CA ASN A 213 -3.99 5.64 -12.32
C ASN A 213 -3.47 5.51 -10.87
N SER A 214 -2.79 4.39 -10.61
CA SER A 214 -2.07 4.07 -9.36
C SER A 214 -0.55 4.04 -9.58
N ARG A 215 -0.05 4.62 -10.68
CA ARG A 215 1.39 4.69 -10.95
C ARG A 215 2.06 5.67 -10.00
N LEU A 216 3.09 5.21 -9.31
CA LEU A 216 3.88 5.99 -8.36
C LEU A 216 5.31 6.15 -8.87
N SER A 217 5.83 7.38 -8.94
CA SER A 217 7.23 7.65 -9.25
C SER A 217 8.11 7.27 -8.06
N LYS A 218 9.13 6.44 -8.27
CA LYS A 218 10.10 6.03 -7.25
C LYS A 218 11.36 6.90 -7.23
N ALA A 219 11.37 8.00 -7.98
CA ALA A 219 12.53 8.90 -8.06
C ALA A 219 13.00 9.42 -6.69
N SER A 220 12.09 9.59 -5.73
CA SER A 220 12.44 10.02 -4.36
C SER A 220 13.30 9.00 -3.62
N LEU A 221 13.06 7.68 -3.81
CA LEU A 221 13.89 6.62 -3.22
C LEU A 221 15.33 6.70 -3.74
N THR A 222 15.48 6.74 -5.06
CA THR A 222 16.80 6.80 -5.71
C THR A 222 17.58 8.05 -5.29
N ARG A 223 16.91 9.24 -5.25
CA ARG A 223 17.55 10.49 -4.79
C ARG A 223 18.03 10.43 -3.34
N ALA A 224 17.33 9.67 -2.49
CA ALA A 224 17.71 9.48 -1.09
C ALA A 224 18.76 8.37 -0.89
N GLY A 225 19.18 7.68 -1.94
CA GLY A 225 20.16 6.59 -1.89
C GLY A 225 19.59 5.23 -1.50
N PHE A 226 18.26 5.07 -1.44
CA PHE A 226 17.63 3.77 -1.26
C PHE A 226 17.63 2.98 -2.58
N MET A 227 17.80 1.67 -2.47
CA MET A 227 17.71 0.79 -3.63
C MET A 227 16.25 0.66 -4.10
N PRO A 228 15.98 0.79 -5.41
CA PRO A 228 14.68 0.45 -5.96
C PRO A 228 14.30 -1.01 -5.65
N LEU A 229 13.00 -1.27 -5.48
CA LEU A 229 12.52 -2.65 -5.34
C LEU A 229 12.67 -3.37 -6.70
N PRO A 230 12.84 -4.70 -6.72
CA PRO A 230 12.90 -5.49 -7.96
C PRO A 230 11.67 -5.31 -8.85
N ASP A 231 11.75 -5.74 -10.12
CA ASP A 231 10.59 -5.79 -11.02
C ASP A 231 9.46 -6.65 -10.43
N TRP A 232 8.20 -6.24 -10.64
CA TRP A 232 7.04 -6.92 -10.08
C TRP A 232 6.89 -8.37 -10.59
N LYS A 233 7.41 -8.70 -11.78
CA LYS A 233 7.36 -10.07 -12.33
C LYS A 233 8.35 -10.98 -11.60
N ASP A 234 9.53 -10.47 -11.24
CA ASP A 234 10.49 -11.17 -10.36
C ASP A 234 9.91 -11.35 -8.96
N ALA A 235 9.31 -10.31 -8.39
CA ALA A 235 8.63 -10.36 -7.11
C ALA A 235 7.52 -11.42 -7.08
N LEU A 236 6.73 -11.52 -8.16
CA LEU A 236 5.70 -12.54 -8.32
C LEU A 236 6.31 -13.96 -8.39
N ASP A 237 7.42 -14.17 -9.09
CA ASP A 237 8.10 -15.47 -9.17
C ASP A 237 8.57 -15.94 -7.78
N ARG A 238 9.20 -15.05 -7.03
CA ARG A 238 9.63 -15.34 -5.65
C ARG A 238 8.45 -15.65 -4.74
N TYR A 239 7.37 -14.91 -4.88
CA TYR A 239 6.16 -15.15 -4.11
C TYR A 239 5.47 -16.48 -4.45
N LEU A 240 5.37 -16.83 -5.74
CA LEU A 240 4.81 -18.13 -6.14
C LEU A 240 5.66 -19.28 -5.62
N THR A 241 6.99 -19.15 -5.62
CA THR A 241 7.91 -20.12 -5.02
C THR A 241 7.72 -20.23 -3.50
N GLU A 242 7.43 -19.12 -2.80
CA GLU A 242 7.15 -19.11 -1.36
C GLU A 242 5.83 -19.82 -1.00
N LEU A 243 4.87 -19.84 -1.92
CA LEU A 243 3.57 -20.49 -1.70
C LEU A 243 3.60 -22.00 -1.88
N GLY A 244 4.60 -22.55 -2.57
CA GLY A 244 4.82 -23.99 -2.81
C GLY A 244 4.13 -24.45 -4.08
#